data_daa93b1844653f70142be54e495d1f38
#
_entry.id   daa93b1844653f70142be54e495d1f38
#
_cell.length_a   1.000
_cell.length_b   1.000
_cell.length_c   1.000
_cell.angle_alpha   90.00
_cell.angle_beta   90.00
_cell.angle_gamma   90.00
#
_symmetry.space_group_name_H-M   'P 1'
#
loop_
_entity.id
_entity.type
_entity.pdbx_description
1 polymer ?
#
loop_
_entity_poly.entity_id
_entity_poly.type
_entity_poly.pdbx_seq_one_letter_code
_entity_poly.pdbx_strand_id
1 'polypeptide(L)'
;MHEYGNILIVGSGGREHALGWKVSQNEHIDKMIYANGNGGTSENIPISPIEIQKLAEYAQANNCFTIVGPEIPLSMGIVDVFESLELPIFGPTRAAAQLESSKAYSKNFMNKYSIPTSEYQTFTDFSKAVDFIEKIDYQAVVKADGLAGGKGVFVSNSKTEAIDSIDLLLNKKIFGDSCNKIIIEKRVLGEELSMMAICDGNTFVMLDSCRDYKRVFDNDRGPNTGGMGSYSPVPEITGNEMEYIAEKIFHPAIKGMKMEGSPFTGFLYAGLMIEKHTGKPFVLEFNARMGDPECQPLMMRMQSDLFQYIVAAKQQSLDSMHPIEWKKKSSVCVIMTSKGYPDKFETGYTIRGISNNYHPDLMVFHSGTKLNKSHDLVTAGGRVLGVTSIGNTINEAVEKAYDQVYKISWGEDQQQFRKDIGKKALEM
;
A
#
# COMPACT_ATOMS: atom_id res chain seq x y z
N MET A 1 -29.54 -8.23 0.07
CA MET A 1 -29.56 -6.79 -0.27
C MET A 1 -28.71 -6.07 0.75
N HIS A 2 -27.77 -5.22 0.32
CA HIS A 2 -26.87 -4.54 1.23
C HIS A 2 -27.61 -3.44 1.98
N GLU A 3 -27.56 -3.46 3.32
CA GLU A 3 -28.20 -2.46 4.19
C GLU A 3 -27.45 -1.10 4.21
N TYR A 4 -26.33 -0.97 3.46
CA TYR A 4 -25.40 0.16 3.59
C TYR A 4 -25.38 0.99 2.31
N GLY A 5 -26.09 2.13 2.30
CA GLY A 5 -26.01 3.12 1.23
C GLY A 5 -24.86 4.10 1.38
N ASN A 6 -24.37 4.33 2.61
CA ASN A 6 -23.30 5.28 2.90
C ASN A 6 -21.98 4.56 3.20
N ILE A 7 -20.92 4.94 2.51
CA ILE A 7 -19.56 4.40 2.72
C ILE A 7 -18.66 5.50 3.28
N LEU A 8 -18.00 5.23 4.40
CA LEU A 8 -16.95 6.05 4.96
C LEU A 8 -15.58 5.46 4.63
N ILE A 9 -14.79 6.15 3.80
CA ILE A 9 -13.38 5.81 3.54
C ILE A 9 -12.52 6.60 4.51
N VAL A 10 -11.77 5.92 5.36
CA VAL A 10 -10.80 6.56 6.26
C VAL A 10 -9.49 6.75 5.51
N GLY A 11 -9.05 8.00 5.36
CA GLY A 11 -7.80 8.38 4.71
C GLY A 11 -7.98 9.39 3.58
N SER A 12 -6.85 9.82 2.99
CA SER A 12 -6.80 10.93 2.01
C SER A 12 -5.85 10.68 0.83
N GLY A 13 -5.23 9.50 0.75
CA GLY A 13 -4.25 9.17 -0.28
C GLY A 13 -4.88 8.73 -1.61
N GLY A 14 -4.01 8.46 -2.59
CA GLY A 14 -4.43 7.94 -3.89
C GLY A 14 -5.07 6.56 -3.81
N ARG A 15 -4.64 5.75 -2.87
CA ARG A 15 -5.24 4.46 -2.53
C ARG A 15 -6.69 4.63 -2.07
N GLU A 16 -6.95 5.53 -1.14
CA GLU A 16 -8.29 5.78 -0.63
C GLU A 16 -9.22 6.34 -1.72
N HIS A 17 -8.70 7.23 -2.57
CA HIS A 17 -9.45 7.71 -3.73
C HIS A 17 -9.78 6.58 -4.70
N ALA A 18 -8.82 5.68 -4.99
CA ALA A 18 -9.03 4.55 -5.90
C ALA A 18 -10.00 3.50 -5.33
N LEU A 19 -9.90 3.20 -4.03
CA LEU A 19 -10.85 2.32 -3.34
C LEU A 19 -12.27 2.88 -3.43
N GLY A 20 -12.44 4.14 -3.05
CA GLY A 20 -13.75 4.78 -3.09
C GLY A 20 -14.32 4.90 -4.51
N TRP A 21 -13.48 5.23 -5.51
CA TRP A 21 -13.88 5.22 -6.92
C TRP A 21 -14.37 3.84 -7.38
N LYS A 22 -13.71 2.75 -6.93
CA LYS A 22 -14.13 1.40 -7.30
C LYS A 22 -15.40 0.98 -6.57
N VAL A 23 -15.52 1.27 -5.30
CA VAL A 23 -16.70 0.96 -4.47
C VAL A 23 -17.94 1.75 -4.97
N SER A 24 -17.76 3.00 -5.38
CA SER A 24 -18.88 3.83 -5.89
C SER A 24 -19.50 3.34 -7.21
N GLN A 25 -18.90 2.33 -7.86
CA GLN A 25 -19.47 1.70 -9.05
C GLN A 25 -20.60 0.70 -8.71
N ASN A 26 -20.78 0.35 -7.43
CA ASN A 26 -21.92 -0.43 -6.97
C ASN A 26 -23.17 0.47 -6.95
N GLU A 27 -24.25 0.02 -7.63
CA GLU A 27 -25.50 0.78 -7.79
C GLU A 27 -26.29 1.02 -6.49
N HIS A 28 -25.95 0.30 -5.41
CA HIS A 28 -26.61 0.44 -4.11
C HIS A 28 -25.89 1.41 -3.17
N ILE A 29 -24.79 2.04 -3.63
CA ILE A 29 -24.07 3.04 -2.85
C ILE A 29 -24.65 4.44 -3.13
N ASP A 30 -25.21 5.05 -2.11
CA ASP A 30 -25.79 6.39 -2.18
C ASP A 30 -24.73 7.49 -2.04
N LYS A 31 -23.80 7.30 -1.08
CA LYS A 31 -22.79 8.31 -0.75
C LYS A 31 -21.42 7.73 -0.49
N MET A 32 -20.41 8.41 -1.02
CA MET A 32 -18.99 8.18 -0.70
C MET A 32 -18.47 9.33 0.14
N ILE A 33 -18.12 9.06 1.39
CA ILE A 33 -17.63 10.03 2.37
C ILE A 33 -16.18 9.71 2.70
N TYR A 34 -15.33 10.73 2.82
CA TYR A 34 -13.89 10.53 3.07
C TYR A 34 -13.43 11.32 4.30
N ALA A 35 -12.71 10.68 5.17
CA ALA A 35 -12.11 11.30 6.36
C ALA A 35 -10.56 11.21 6.29
N ASN A 36 -9.80 12.29 5.97
CA ASN A 36 -10.21 13.65 5.60
C ASN A 36 -10.54 13.84 4.11
N GLY A 37 -10.21 12.88 3.25
CA GLY A 37 -10.29 13.03 1.80
C GLY A 37 -9.21 13.96 1.21
N ASN A 38 -9.39 14.32 -0.05
CA ASN A 38 -8.46 15.18 -0.79
C ASN A 38 -9.20 16.04 -1.83
N GLY A 39 -8.47 16.74 -2.69
CA GLY A 39 -9.07 17.63 -3.69
C GLY A 39 -9.82 16.93 -4.83
N GLY A 40 -9.75 15.61 -4.94
CA GLY A 40 -10.44 14.81 -5.96
C GLY A 40 -11.57 13.94 -5.39
N THR A 41 -11.73 13.89 -4.08
CA THR A 41 -12.78 13.10 -3.41
C THR A 41 -14.03 13.95 -3.16
N SER A 42 -15.22 13.31 -3.21
CA SER A 42 -16.49 14.03 -3.26
C SER A 42 -16.90 14.66 -1.92
N GLU A 43 -17.24 13.87 -0.94
CA GLU A 43 -17.74 14.35 0.35
C GLU A 43 -16.67 14.16 1.43
N ASN A 44 -15.93 15.24 1.69
CA ASN A 44 -14.83 15.23 2.65
C ASN A 44 -15.29 15.74 4.02
N ILE A 45 -14.99 15.00 5.09
CA ILE A 45 -15.25 15.44 6.46
C ILE A 45 -13.92 15.76 7.16
N PRO A 46 -13.86 16.82 7.98
CA PRO A 46 -12.63 17.26 8.63
C PRO A 46 -12.33 16.46 9.90
N ILE A 47 -12.36 15.12 9.80
CA ILE A 47 -12.02 14.20 10.88
C ILE A 47 -10.73 13.49 10.49
N SER A 48 -9.69 13.60 11.31
CA SER A 48 -8.42 12.94 11.07
C SER A 48 -8.55 11.41 11.19
N PRO A 49 -7.84 10.61 10.38
CA PRO A 49 -7.80 9.15 10.51
C PRO A 49 -7.43 8.61 11.90
N ILE A 50 -6.75 9.42 12.72
CA ILE A 50 -6.36 9.05 14.09
C ILE A 50 -7.40 9.45 15.16
N GLU A 51 -8.44 10.19 14.80
CA GLU A 51 -9.53 10.59 15.71
C GLU A 51 -10.62 9.49 15.74
N ILE A 52 -10.24 8.30 16.16
CA ILE A 52 -11.04 7.05 16.04
C ILE A 52 -12.43 7.22 16.63
N GLN A 53 -12.55 7.84 17.81
CA GLN A 53 -13.84 8.02 18.48
C GLN A 53 -14.80 8.91 17.65
N LYS A 54 -14.29 10.01 17.10
CA LYS A 54 -15.10 10.88 16.22
C LYS A 54 -15.50 10.20 14.92
N LEU A 55 -14.63 9.35 14.37
CA LEU A 55 -14.95 8.53 13.19
C LEU A 55 -16.10 7.56 13.51
N ALA A 56 -16.07 6.91 14.67
CA ALA A 56 -17.12 5.99 15.09
C ALA A 56 -18.45 6.73 15.33
N GLU A 57 -18.44 7.87 16.03
CA GLU A 57 -19.62 8.72 16.22
C GLU A 57 -20.23 9.18 14.89
N TYR A 58 -19.38 9.60 13.94
CA TYR A 58 -19.84 10.01 12.60
C TYR A 58 -20.44 8.83 11.83
N ALA A 59 -19.77 7.67 11.83
CA ALA A 59 -20.24 6.46 11.15
C ALA A 59 -21.60 6.00 11.69
N GLN A 60 -21.77 6.05 13.02
CA GLN A 60 -23.03 5.71 13.68
C GLN A 60 -24.16 6.68 13.30
N ALA A 61 -23.91 8.00 13.38
CA ALA A 61 -24.90 9.03 13.08
C ALA A 61 -25.36 9.02 11.61
N ASN A 62 -24.52 8.54 10.68
CA ASN A 62 -24.79 8.53 9.24
C ASN A 62 -25.00 7.10 8.68
N ASN A 63 -25.10 6.08 9.52
CA ASN A 63 -25.27 4.67 9.11
C ASN A 63 -24.24 4.25 8.04
N CYS A 64 -22.96 4.49 8.28
CA CYS A 64 -21.90 4.21 7.32
C CYS A 64 -21.32 2.81 7.48
N PHE A 65 -21.06 2.13 6.37
CA PHE A 65 -20.06 1.07 6.33
C PHE A 65 -18.67 1.69 6.17
N THR A 66 -17.72 1.34 7.03
CA THR A 66 -16.40 1.98 7.05
C THR A 66 -15.32 1.10 6.42
N ILE A 67 -14.48 1.69 5.56
CA ILE A 67 -13.31 1.04 4.95
C ILE A 67 -12.07 1.82 5.36
N VAL A 68 -11.09 1.13 5.94
CA VAL A 68 -9.86 1.77 6.43
C VAL A 68 -8.76 1.68 5.38
N GLY A 69 -8.24 2.82 4.94
CA GLY A 69 -7.16 2.89 3.95
C GLY A 69 -5.76 2.79 4.56
N PRO A 70 -5.36 3.68 5.51
CA PRO A 70 -4.00 3.73 6.03
C PRO A 70 -3.76 2.79 7.23
N GLU A 71 -2.49 2.46 7.46
CA GLU A 71 -2.04 1.55 8.50
C GLU A 71 -2.12 2.11 9.94
N ILE A 72 -1.99 3.43 10.10
CA ILE A 72 -1.93 4.06 11.43
C ILE A 72 -3.21 3.81 12.23
N PRO A 73 -4.43 4.13 11.75
CA PRO A 73 -5.65 3.87 12.49
C PRO A 73 -5.87 2.36 12.76
N LEU A 74 -5.44 1.48 11.87
CA LEU A 74 -5.49 0.03 12.09
C LEU A 74 -4.61 -0.38 13.28
N SER A 75 -3.37 0.11 13.31
CA SER A 75 -2.43 -0.16 14.42
C SER A 75 -2.88 0.48 15.75
N MET A 76 -3.70 1.52 15.70
CA MET A 76 -4.31 2.15 16.87
C MET A 76 -5.58 1.44 17.35
N GLY A 77 -6.14 0.49 16.57
CA GLY A 77 -7.32 -0.30 16.96
C GLY A 77 -8.65 0.32 16.55
N ILE A 78 -8.72 1.02 15.42
CA ILE A 78 -9.98 1.55 14.91
C ILE A 78 -11.04 0.44 14.74
N VAL A 79 -10.63 -0.74 14.24
CA VAL A 79 -11.54 -1.87 14.04
C VAL A 79 -12.09 -2.38 15.40
N ASP A 80 -11.21 -2.48 16.38
CA ASP A 80 -11.59 -2.93 17.73
C ASP A 80 -12.63 -2.00 18.37
N VAL A 81 -12.48 -0.67 18.19
CA VAL A 81 -13.44 0.33 18.66
C VAL A 81 -14.79 0.21 17.93
N PHE A 82 -14.78 0.11 16.59
CA PHE A 82 -15.99 0.00 15.81
C PHE A 82 -16.75 -1.30 16.11
N GLU A 83 -16.05 -2.43 16.26
CA GLU A 83 -16.66 -3.70 16.61
C GLU A 83 -17.27 -3.68 18.03
N SER A 84 -16.64 -3.01 18.99
CA SER A 84 -17.19 -2.84 20.34
C SER A 84 -18.48 -2.00 20.36
N LEU A 85 -18.71 -1.19 19.33
CA LEU A 85 -19.90 -0.37 19.12
C LEU A 85 -20.88 -0.99 18.10
N GLU A 86 -20.64 -2.22 17.66
CA GLU A 86 -21.41 -2.93 16.63
C GLU A 86 -21.52 -2.17 15.30
N LEU A 87 -20.51 -1.31 14.98
CA LEU A 87 -20.46 -0.55 13.76
C LEU A 87 -19.76 -1.36 12.63
N PRO A 88 -20.31 -1.34 11.40
CA PRO A 88 -19.72 -2.07 10.28
C PRO A 88 -18.41 -1.43 9.83
N ILE A 89 -17.34 -2.21 9.82
CA ILE A 89 -16.01 -1.78 9.42
C ILE A 89 -15.25 -2.92 8.75
N PHE A 90 -14.47 -2.60 7.72
CA PHE A 90 -13.56 -3.52 7.05
C PHE A 90 -12.11 -3.10 7.24
N GLY A 91 -11.35 -3.99 7.83
CA GLY A 91 -9.94 -3.88 8.15
C GLY A 91 -9.56 -4.88 9.24
N PRO A 92 -8.27 -5.15 9.47
CA PRO A 92 -7.81 -6.01 10.55
C PRO A 92 -7.88 -5.32 11.91
N THR A 93 -8.15 -6.10 12.96
CA THR A 93 -8.03 -5.64 14.35
C THR A 93 -6.60 -5.19 14.66
N ARG A 94 -6.41 -4.45 15.74
CA ARG A 94 -5.07 -4.03 16.21
C ARG A 94 -4.11 -5.21 16.36
N ALA A 95 -4.60 -6.34 16.87
CA ALA A 95 -3.80 -7.55 17.04
C ALA A 95 -3.35 -8.11 15.68
N ALA A 96 -4.25 -8.19 14.71
CA ALA A 96 -3.93 -8.67 13.35
C ALA A 96 -3.04 -7.67 12.58
N ALA A 97 -3.22 -6.37 12.78
CA ALA A 97 -2.40 -5.32 12.17
C ALA A 97 -0.93 -5.35 12.63
N GLN A 98 -0.56 -6.14 13.65
CA GLN A 98 0.84 -6.33 14.03
C GLN A 98 1.69 -6.94 12.90
N LEU A 99 1.11 -7.63 11.94
CA LEU A 99 1.83 -8.10 10.74
C LEU A 99 2.52 -6.95 9.98
N GLU A 100 1.97 -5.72 10.03
CA GLU A 100 2.60 -4.52 9.46
C GLU A 100 3.25 -3.66 10.53
N SER A 101 2.58 -3.44 11.67
CA SER A 101 3.00 -2.45 12.67
C SER A 101 4.22 -2.87 13.51
N SER A 102 4.62 -4.16 13.47
CA SER A 102 5.88 -4.65 14.05
C SER A 102 6.55 -5.65 13.11
N LYS A 103 7.68 -5.24 12.54
CA LYS A 103 8.47 -6.12 11.66
C LYS A 103 9.07 -7.31 12.41
N ALA A 104 9.41 -7.12 13.68
CA ALA A 104 9.90 -8.21 14.54
C ALA A 104 8.80 -9.24 14.79
N TYR A 105 7.56 -8.81 15.08
CA TYR A 105 6.43 -9.70 15.18
C TYR A 105 6.20 -10.46 13.87
N SER A 106 6.15 -9.74 12.75
CA SER A 106 5.96 -10.29 11.41
C SER A 106 7.02 -11.35 11.05
N LYS A 107 8.31 -11.08 11.35
CA LYS A 107 9.40 -12.03 11.11
C LYS A 107 9.30 -13.28 11.99
N ASN A 108 9.02 -13.11 13.28
CA ASN A 108 8.80 -14.24 14.20
C ASN A 108 7.60 -15.09 13.77
N PHE A 109 6.52 -14.44 13.34
CA PHE A 109 5.34 -15.08 12.81
C PHE A 109 5.65 -15.89 11.53
N MET A 110 6.34 -15.29 10.55
CA MET A 110 6.73 -15.98 9.32
C MET A 110 7.59 -17.20 9.62
N ASN A 111 8.55 -17.09 10.52
CA ASN A 111 9.40 -18.20 10.92
C ASN A 111 8.58 -19.33 11.60
N LYS A 112 7.68 -18.98 12.52
CA LYS A 112 6.81 -19.92 13.24
C LYS A 112 5.91 -20.73 12.28
N TYR A 113 5.39 -20.09 11.24
CA TYR A 113 4.46 -20.71 10.28
C TYR A 113 5.13 -21.13 8.97
N SER A 114 6.47 -21.18 8.94
CA SER A 114 7.28 -21.61 7.79
C SER A 114 6.97 -20.83 6.51
N ILE A 115 6.64 -19.54 6.63
CA ILE A 115 6.47 -18.63 5.50
C ILE A 115 7.85 -18.20 5.01
N PRO A 116 8.18 -18.33 3.72
CA PRO A 116 9.50 -17.98 3.19
C PRO A 116 9.85 -16.52 3.45
N THR A 117 10.92 -16.27 4.18
CA THR A 117 11.47 -14.93 4.44
C THR A 117 12.98 -15.02 4.63
N SER A 118 13.70 -13.90 4.52
CA SER A 118 15.15 -13.85 4.73
C SER A 118 15.54 -14.18 6.16
N GLU A 119 16.75 -14.71 6.36
CA GLU A 119 17.37 -14.82 7.67
C GLU A 119 17.43 -13.45 8.34
N TYR A 120 17.15 -13.39 9.63
CA TYR A 120 17.08 -12.13 10.37
C TYR A 120 17.45 -12.30 11.84
N GLN A 121 17.82 -11.17 12.46
CA GLN A 121 17.95 -11.06 13.90
C GLN A 121 17.47 -9.69 14.38
N THR A 122 16.95 -9.62 15.62
CA THR A 122 16.42 -8.39 16.22
C THR A 122 17.34 -7.86 17.29
N PHE A 123 17.46 -6.54 17.39
CA PHE A 123 18.33 -5.86 18.35
C PHE A 123 17.66 -4.65 18.97
N THR A 124 17.95 -4.42 20.25
CA THR A 124 17.60 -3.21 21.01
C THR A 124 18.86 -2.51 21.57
N ASP A 125 20.02 -3.14 21.38
CA ASP A 125 21.32 -2.67 21.87
C ASP A 125 22.26 -2.44 20.68
N PHE A 126 22.85 -1.25 20.61
CA PHE A 126 23.74 -0.83 19.54
C PHE A 126 24.97 -1.73 19.41
N SER A 127 25.67 -1.97 20.54
CA SER A 127 26.90 -2.74 20.51
C SER A 127 26.70 -4.17 20.05
N LYS A 128 25.61 -4.82 20.49
CA LYS A 128 25.26 -6.18 20.05
C LYS A 128 24.90 -6.22 18.56
N ALA A 129 24.25 -5.19 18.04
CA ALA A 129 23.91 -5.08 16.62
C ALA A 129 25.18 -4.90 15.78
N VAL A 130 26.13 -4.08 16.22
CA VAL A 130 27.43 -3.89 15.56
C VAL A 130 28.23 -5.19 15.59
N ASP A 131 28.35 -5.85 16.76
CA ASP A 131 29.03 -7.14 16.89
C ASP A 131 28.48 -8.22 15.96
N PHE A 132 27.18 -8.17 15.69
CA PHE A 132 26.55 -9.07 14.72
C PHE A 132 26.96 -8.73 13.28
N ILE A 133 26.92 -7.43 12.88
CA ILE A 133 27.35 -6.98 11.55
C ILE A 133 28.82 -7.35 11.28
N GLU A 134 29.68 -7.26 12.27
CA GLU A 134 31.09 -7.61 12.10
C GLU A 134 31.32 -9.11 11.82
N LYS A 135 30.42 -9.97 12.31
CA LYS A 135 30.50 -11.43 12.17
C LYS A 135 29.86 -12.01 10.90
N ILE A 136 28.89 -11.31 10.32
CA ILE A 136 28.23 -11.81 9.11
C ILE A 136 29.10 -11.59 7.87
N ASP A 137 28.93 -12.48 6.87
CA ASP A 137 29.65 -12.49 5.59
C ASP A 137 28.76 -12.11 4.39
N TYR A 138 27.53 -11.65 4.66
CA TYR A 138 26.54 -11.24 3.65
C TYR A 138 26.15 -9.76 3.80
N GLN A 139 25.58 -9.20 2.72
CA GLN A 139 25.02 -7.84 2.76
C GLN A 139 23.75 -7.81 3.60
N ALA A 140 23.65 -6.80 4.48
CA ALA A 140 22.55 -6.63 5.40
C ALA A 140 21.53 -5.58 4.95
N VAL A 141 20.28 -5.78 5.36
CA VAL A 141 19.21 -4.77 5.35
C VAL A 141 18.85 -4.47 6.79
N VAL A 142 18.99 -3.21 7.20
CA VAL A 142 18.65 -2.74 8.56
C VAL A 142 17.30 -2.06 8.51
N LYS A 143 16.37 -2.48 9.38
CA LYS A 143 14.98 -1.96 9.39
C LYS A 143 14.58 -1.51 10.80
N ALA A 144 13.89 -0.39 10.91
CA ALA A 144 13.15 -0.03 12.12
C ALA A 144 11.98 -1.02 12.32
N ASP A 145 11.67 -1.38 13.56
CA ASP A 145 10.59 -2.33 13.87
C ASP A 145 9.21 -1.76 13.56
N GLY A 146 8.94 -0.54 14.04
CA GLY A 146 7.63 0.10 13.91
C GLY A 146 7.36 0.74 12.54
N LEU A 147 6.19 1.37 12.45
CA LEU A 147 5.77 2.14 11.27
C LEU A 147 6.70 3.34 11.04
N ALA A 148 7.23 3.48 9.83
CA ALA A 148 8.14 4.55 9.44
C ALA A 148 7.83 5.11 8.04
N GLY A 149 6.61 4.92 7.54
CA GLY A 149 6.16 5.43 6.24
C GLY A 149 7.02 4.97 5.05
N GLY A 150 7.50 3.72 5.07
CA GLY A 150 8.38 3.16 4.04
C GLY A 150 9.84 3.66 4.09
N LYS A 151 10.18 4.58 5.00
CA LYS A 151 11.52 5.19 5.09
C LYS A 151 12.47 4.49 6.08
N GLY A 152 11.95 3.58 6.91
CA GLY A 152 12.72 2.89 7.95
C GLY A 152 13.52 1.67 7.47
N VAL A 153 13.81 1.55 6.16
CA VAL A 153 14.52 0.41 5.55
C VAL A 153 15.79 0.90 4.89
N PHE A 154 16.93 0.39 5.34
CA PHE A 154 18.27 0.74 4.87
C PHE A 154 18.93 -0.48 4.25
N VAL A 155 19.11 -0.47 2.94
CA VAL A 155 19.84 -1.50 2.19
C VAL A 155 21.31 -1.11 2.18
N SER A 156 22.14 -1.88 2.85
CA SER A 156 23.57 -1.57 3.01
C SER A 156 24.43 -2.37 2.03
N ASN A 157 25.38 -1.69 1.40
CA ASN A 157 26.35 -2.33 0.50
C ASN A 157 27.68 -2.67 1.21
N SER A 158 27.87 -2.14 2.41
CA SER A 158 29.05 -2.38 3.24
C SER A 158 28.68 -2.51 4.72
N LYS A 159 29.57 -3.07 5.54
CA LYS A 159 29.41 -3.12 6.99
C LYS A 159 29.34 -1.70 7.59
N THR A 160 30.12 -0.76 7.07
CA THR A 160 30.11 0.64 7.52
C THR A 160 28.73 1.26 7.31
N GLU A 161 28.15 1.14 6.11
CA GLU A 161 26.79 1.64 5.84
C GLU A 161 25.73 0.99 6.75
N ALA A 162 25.89 -0.31 7.08
CA ALA A 162 25.01 -0.99 8.01
C ALA A 162 25.12 -0.44 9.43
N ILE A 163 26.36 -0.20 9.91
CA ILE A 163 26.62 0.38 11.24
C ILE A 163 26.08 1.81 11.31
N ASP A 164 26.28 2.63 10.27
CA ASP A 164 25.70 3.99 10.20
C ASP A 164 24.16 3.95 10.29
N SER A 165 23.54 2.99 9.61
CA SER A 165 22.09 2.79 9.66
C SER A 165 21.60 2.36 11.05
N ILE A 166 22.36 1.50 11.74
CA ILE A 166 22.08 1.11 13.13
C ILE A 166 22.17 2.32 14.07
N ASP A 167 23.18 3.18 13.89
CA ASP A 167 23.33 4.42 14.66
C ASP A 167 22.16 5.39 14.46
N LEU A 168 21.76 5.59 13.20
CA LEU A 168 20.59 6.41 12.88
C LEU A 168 19.31 5.92 13.56
N LEU A 169 19.12 4.60 13.64
CA LEU A 169 17.93 4.01 14.22
C LEU A 169 18.02 3.90 15.74
N LEU A 170 18.99 3.19 16.31
CA LEU A 170 19.02 2.90 17.75
C LEU A 170 19.47 4.09 18.61
N ASN A 171 20.47 4.87 18.16
CA ASN A 171 20.99 5.98 18.94
C ASN A 171 20.28 7.30 18.62
N LYS A 172 20.18 7.68 17.32
CA LYS A 172 19.56 8.94 16.91
C LYS A 172 18.03 8.89 16.87
N LYS A 173 17.44 7.69 16.81
CA LYS A 173 16.00 7.43 16.83
C LYS A 173 15.21 8.31 15.84
N ILE A 174 15.68 8.39 14.60
CA ILE A 174 15.13 9.31 13.58
C ILE A 174 13.64 9.07 13.25
N PHE A 175 13.07 7.91 13.65
CA PHE A 175 11.64 7.60 13.56
C PHE A 175 10.98 7.38 14.94
N GLY A 176 11.53 8.03 15.99
CA GLY A 176 10.98 7.95 17.35
C GLY A 176 10.93 6.52 17.90
N ASP A 177 9.79 6.16 18.49
CA ASP A 177 9.59 4.84 19.14
C ASP A 177 9.68 3.65 18.18
N SER A 178 9.46 3.85 16.88
CA SER A 178 9.65 2.81 15.86
C SER A 178 11.10 2.30 15.81
N CYS A 179 12.05 3.07 16.36
CA CYS A 179 13.46 2.74 16.45
C CYS A 179 13.88 2.09 17.78
N ASN A 180 12.96 1.81 18.71
CA ASN A 180 13.29 1.15 19.98
C ASN A 180 13.81 -0.28 19.79
N LYS A 181 13.52 -0.87 18.65
CA LYS A 181 14.02 -2.17 18.17
C LYS A 181 14.33 -2.08 16.69
N ILE A 182 15.33 -2.79 16.24
CA ILE A 182 15.65 -2.93 14.81
C ILE A 182 15.71 -4.40 14.41
N ILE A 183 15.54 -4.63 13.11
CA ILE A 183 15.75 -5.93 12.47
C ILE A 183 16.93 -5.80 11.52
N ILE A 184 17.86 -6.75 11.58
CA ILE A 184 18.94 -6.92 10.61
C ILE A 184 18.65 -8.19 9.83
N GLU A 185 18.51 -8.06 8.52
CA GLU A 185 18.16 -9.16 7.61
C GLU A 185 19.27 -9.38 6.58
N LYS A 186 19.40 -10.62 6.15
CA LYS A 186 20.18 -10.97 4.96
C LYS A 186 19.49 -10.39 3.72
N ARG A 187 20.24 -9.63 2.92
CA ARG A 187 19.73 -9.09 1.66
C ARG A 187 19.40 -10.20 0.68
N VAL A 188 18.17 -10.25 0.19
CA VAL A 188 17.75 -11.10 -0.93
C VAL A 188 17.89 -10.31 -2.21
N LEU A 189 18.52 -10.88 -3.25
CA LEU A 189 18.70 -10.27 -4.55
C LEU A 189 17.68 -10.85 -5.53
N GLY A 190 16.95 -10.00 -6.23
CA GLY A 190 15.90 -10.42 -7.15
C GLY A 190 15.05 -9.26 -7.65
N GLU A 191 13.84 -9.60 -8.09
CA GLU A 191 12.84 -8.63 -8.53
C GLU A 191 11.71 -8.52 -7.50
N GLU A 192 11.34 -7.28 -7.17
CA GLU A 192 10.24 -7.04 -6.25
C GLU A 192 8.90 -7.36 -6.92
N LEU A 193 7.96 -7.87 -6.12
CA LEU A 193 6.60 -8.20 -6.52
C LEU A 193 5.65 -7.86 -5.38
N SER A 194 4.54 -7.21 -5.71
CA SER A 194 3.46 -6.88 -4.77
C SER A 194 2.29 -7.82 -5.02
N MET A 195 1.94 -8.62 -4.01
CA MET A 195 0.79 -9.52 -4.03
C MET A 195 -0.17 -9.16 -2.91
N MET A 196 -1.46 -9.13 -3.21
CA MET A 196 -2.49 -8.75 -2.26
C MET A 196 -3.65 -9.72 -2.29
N ALA A 197 -4.37 -9.80 -1.17
CA ALA A 197 -5.58 -10.60 -1.05
C ALA A 197 -6.63 -9.88 -0.19
N ILE A 198 -7.89 -10.18 -0.44
CA ILE A 198 -9.02 -9.87 0.45
C ILE A 198 -9.19 -11.07 1.37
N CYS A 199 -9.18 -10.86 2.68
CA CYS A 199 -9.19 -11.92 3.69
C CYS A 199 -10.41 -11.77 4.61
N ASP A 200 -10.98 -12.89 5.07
CA ASP A 200 -12.13 -12.93 5.96
C ASP A 200 -11.85 -13.56 7.33
N GLY A 201 -10.57 -13.82 7.62
CA GLY A 201 -10.12 -14.50 8.86
C GLY A 201 -10.08 -16.02 8.76
N ASN A 202 -10.71 -16.62 7.76
CA ASN A 202 -10.75 -18.08 7.51
C ASN A 202 -10.11 -18.42 6.17
N THR A 203 -10.44 -17.65 5.14
CA THR A 203 -9.97 -17.81 3.76
C THR A 203 -9.62 -16.45 3.14
N PHE A 204 -9.24 -16.46 1.88
CA PHE A 204 -8.88 -15.26 1.14
C PHE A 204 -9.14 -15.41 -0.36
N VAL A 205 -9.28 -14.28 -1.05
CA VAL A 205 -9.33 -14.19 -2.51
C VAL A 205 -8.16 -13.34 -2.98
N MET A 206 -7.30 -13.92 -3.83
CA MET A 206 -6.12 -13.24 -4.36
C MET A 206 -6.52 -12.11 -5.32
N LEU A 207 -5.86 -10.98 -5.21
CA LEU A 207 -5.83 -9.95 -6.24
C LEU A 207 -4.75 -10.27 -7.28
N ASP A 208 -4.80 -9.59 -8.43
CA ASP A 208 -3.80 -9.79 -9.48
C ASP A 208 -2.44 -9.20 -9.07
N SER A 209 -1.39 -9.63 -9.76
CA SER A 209 0.00 -9.21 -9.48
C SER A 209 0.22 -7.73 -9.81
N CYS A 210 1.09 -7.09 -9.03
CA CYS A 210 1.49 -5.71 -9.24
C CYS A 210 2.99 -5.55 -8.95
N ARG A 211 3.64 -4.59 -9.62
CA ARG A 211 5.02 -4.20 -9.32
C ARG A 211 5.09 -2.70 -9.15
N ASP A 212 5.68 -2.25 -8.05
CA ASP A 212 5.91 -0.84 -7.76
C ASP A 212 7.36 -0.40 -8.03
N TYR A 213 7.56 0.91 -8.07
CA TYR A 213 8.85 1.58 -8.25
C TYR A 213 9.14 2.44 -7.02
N LYS A 214 9.96 1.91 -6.11
CA LYS A 214 10.19 2.53 -4.78
C LYS A 214 11.16 3.70 -4.79
N ARG A 215 12.12 3.72 -5.73
CA ARG A 215 13.14 4.77 -5.79
C ARG A 215 12.61 6.02 -6.48
N VAL A 216 13.05 7.19 -5.99
CA VAL A 216 12.51 8.49 -6.44
C VAL A 216 12.89 8.87 -7.86
N PHE A 217 14.06 8.43 -8.36
CA PHE A 217 14.56 8.77 -9.69
C PHE A 217 14.57 7.57 -10.64
N ASP A 218 14.62 7.89 -11.95
CA ASP A 218 14.75 6.91 -13.02
C ASP A 218 15.93 5.95 -12.79
N ASN A 219 15.79 4.71 -13.29
CA ASN A 219 16.76 3.62 -13.15
C ASN A 219 17.03 3.26 -11.68
N ASP A 220 15.99 3.31 -10.86
CA ASP A 220 16.00 2.94 -9.43
C ASP A 220 17.12 3.64 -8.63
N ARG A 221 17.29 4.96 -8.85
CA ARG A 221 18.25 5.79 -8.15
C ARG A 221 17.59 6.67 -7.08
N GLY A 222 18.42 7.18 -6.17
CA GLY A 222 17.98 8.07 -5.08
C GLY A 222 17.38 7.31 -3.90
N PRO A 223 16.77 8.01 -2.93
CA PRO A 223 16.16 7.43 -1.75
C PRO A 223 14.90 6.61 -2.06
N ASN A 224 14.53 5.73 -1.13
CA ASN A 224 13.24 5.05 -1.11
C ASN A 224 12.11 6.06 -0.85
N THR A 225 10.95 5.77 -1.41
CA THR A 225 9.72 6.56 -1.28
C THR A 225 8.55 5.67 -0.89
N GLY A 226 7.35 6.23 -0.80
CA GLY A 226 6.11 5.46 -0.70
C GLY A 226 5.66 4.82 -2.03
N GLY A 227 6.45 4.90 -3.10
CA GLY A 227 6.14 4.44 -4.46
C GLY A 227 5.99 5.59 -5.45
N MET A 228 6.69 5.48 -6.57
CA MET A 228 6.70 6.47 -7.67
C MET A 228 5.85 6.05 -8.86
N GLY A 229 5.29 4.87 -8.81
CA GLY A 229 4.42 4.28 -9.83
C GLY A 229 4.36 2.78 -9.72
N SER A 230 3.45 2.18 -10.47
CA SER A 230 3.25 0.73 -10.48
C SER A 230 2.58 0.28 -11.77
N TYR A 231 2.60 -1.02 -12.01
CA TYR A 231 1.85 -1.63 -13.12
C TYR A 231 1.28 -2.99 -12.73
N SER A 232 0.23 -3.41 -13.43
CA SER A 232 -0.47 -4.68 -13.26
C SER A 232 -1.06 -5.14 -14.61
N PRO A 233 -1.07 -6.45 -14.96
CA PRO A 233 -0.41 -7.53 -14.24
C PRO A 233 1.10 -7.50 -14.46
N VAL A 234 1.84 -8.29 -13.68
CA VAL A 234 3.26 -8.54 -13.88
C VAL A 234 3.38 -9.72 -14.85
N PRO A 235 3.96 -9.55 -16.06
CA PRO A 235 3.85 -10.55 -17.14
C PRO A 235 4.42 -11.93 -16.80
N GLU A 236 5.48 -11.98 -16.01
CA GLU A 236 6.15 -13.21 -15.61
C GLU A 236 5.43 -13.99 -14.49
N ILE A 237 4.39 -13.40 -13.89
CA ILE A 237 3.61 -14.06 -12.82
C ILE A 237 2.38 -14.71 -13.44
N THR A 238 2.48 -15.99 -13.67
CA THR A 238 1.41 -16.84 -14.24
C THR A 238 0.50 -17.42 -13.17
N GLY A 239 -0.48 -18.21 -13.56
CA GLY A 239 -1.35 -18.92 -12.64
C GLY A 239 -0.60 -19.83 -11.67
N ASN A 240 0.46 -20.50 -12.12
CA ASN A 240 1.28 -21.42 -11.30
C ASN A 240 2.06 -20.65 -10.22
N GLU A 241 2.65 -19.49 -10.56
CA GLU A 241 3.33 -18.65 -9.59
C GLU A 241 2.34 -18.07 -8.58
N MET A 242 1.16 -17.64 -9.04
CA MET A 242 0.07 -17.16 -8.18
C MET A 242 -0.37 -18.24 -7.18
N GLU A 243 -0.59 -19.45 -7.65
CA GLU A 243 -0.98 -20.61 -6.82
C GLU A 243 0.11 -20.96 -5.80
N TYR A 244 1.38 -20.97 -6.23
CA TYR A 244 2.52 -21.20 -5.33
C TYR A 244 2.60 -20.14 -4.23
N ILE A 245 2.44 -18.85 -4.57
CA ILE A 245 2.43 -17.75 -3.61
C ILE A 245 1.25 -17.88 -2.65
N ALA A 246 0.07 -18.21 -3.15
CA ALA A 246 -1.11 -18.46 -2.32
C ALA A 246 -0.85 -19.58 -1.32
N GLU A 247 -0.32 -20.73 -1.78
CA GLU A 247 -0.06 -21.90 -0.95
C GLU A 247 1.04 -21.68 0.09
N LYS A 248 2.16 -21.04 -0.30
CA LYS A 248 3.34 -20.91 0.58
C LYS A 248 3.33 -19.67 1.46
N ILE A 249 2.54 -18.66 1.13
CA ILE A 249 2.55 -17.37 1.83
C ILE A 249 1.19 -17.04 2.43
N PHE A 250 0.12 -16.96 1.62
CA PHE A 250 -1.17 -16.50 2.12
C PHE A 250 -1.89 -17.55 2.96
N HIS A 251 -1.95 -18.80 2.54
CA HIS A 251 -2.56 -19.88 3.33
C HIS A 251 -1.95 -20.02 4.73
N PRO A 252 -0.62 -20.15 4.90
CA PRO A 252 -0.03 -20.23 6.23
C PRO A 252 -0.18 -18.92 7.01
N ALA A 253 -0.22 -17.74 6.34
CA ALA A 253 -0.44 -16.47 7.02
C ALA A 253 -1.85 -16.40 7.63
N ILE A 254 -2.90 -16.66 6.86
CA ILE A 254 -4.28 -16.60 7.35
C ILE A 254 -4.54 -17.68 8.42
N LYS A 255 -4.11 -18.91 8.15
CA LYS A 255 -4.21 -20.00 9.13
C LYS A 255 -3.45 -19.69 10.42
N GLY A 256 -2.24 -19.15 10.30
CA GLY A 256 -1.40 -18.76 11.44
C GLY A 256 -2.05 -17.68 12.28
N MET A 257 -2.57 -16.62 11.68
CA MET A 257 -3.26 -15.53 12.38
C MET A 257 -4.50 -16.04 13.15
N LYS A 258 -5.25 -16.95 12.53
CA LYS A 258 -6.36 -17.61 13.22
C LYS A 258 -5.89 -18.44 14.43
N MET A 259 -4.78 -19.18 14.30
CA MET A 259 -4.19 -19.97 15.39
C MET A 259 -3.61 -19.09 16.52
N GLU A 260 -3.15 -17.87 16.21
CA GLU A 260 -2.74 -16.86 17.21
C GLU A 260 -3.95 -16.22 17.94
N GLY A 261 -5.19 -16.57 17.58
CA GLY A 261 -6.39 -15.95 18.14
C GLY A 261 -6.66 -14.53 17.61
N SER A 262 -6.01 -14.14 16.51
CA SER A 262 -6.13 -12.81 15.87
C SER A 262 -6.43 -12.99 14.38
N PRO A 263 -7.61 -13.56 14.01
CA PRO A 263 -7.94 -13.80 12.60
C PRO A 263 -7.85 -12.50 11.79
N PHE A 264 -7.29 -12.59 10.59
CA PHE A 264 -7.02 -11.43 9.75
C PHE A 264 -8.18 -11.20 8.77
N THR A 265 -9.01 -10.19 9.03
CA THR A 265 -10.05 -9.71 8.10
C THR A 265 -9.60 -8.37 7.52
N GLY A 266 -9.52 -8.24 6.19
CA GLY A 266 -9.03 -7.03 5.56
C GLY A 266 -8.22 -7.30 4.29
N PHE A 267 -7.54 -6.27 3.80
CA PHE A 267 -6.55 -6.43 2.74
C PHE A 267 -5.20 -6.84 3.33
N LEU A 268 -4.71 -8.02 2.97
CA LEU A 268 -3.35 -8.45 3.29
C LEU A 268 -2.47 -8.25 2.06
N TYR A 269 -1.43 -7.45 2.21
CA TYR A 269 -0.40 -7.24 1.19
C TYR A 269 0.89 -7.94 1.61
N ALA A 270 1.46 -8.74 0.72
CA ALA A 270 2.78 -9.33 0.83
C ALA A 270 3.72 -8.66 -0.18
N GLY A 271 4.70 -7.89 0.33
CA GLY A 271 5.84 -7.41 -0.46
C GLY A 271 6.84 -8.54 -0.60
N LEU A 272 7.08 -8.98 -1.82
CA LEU A 272 7.89 -10.15 -2.13
C LEU A 272 9.16 -9.76 -2.86
N MET A 273 10.22 -10.56 -2.68
CA MET A 273 11.38 -10.62 -3.56
C MET A 273 11.40 -11.98 -4.25
N ILE A 274 11.30 -11.99 -5.57
CA ILE A 274 11.53 -13.20 -6.38
C ILE A 274 13.03 -13.36 -6.51
N GLU A 275 13.58 -14.32 -5.78
CA GLU A 275 15.03 -14.52 -5.67
C GLU A 275 15.61 -14.94 -7.02
N LYS A 276 16.68 -14.26 -7.42
CA LYS A 276 17.25 -14.33 -8.78
C LYS A 276 17.71 -15.72 -9.22
N HIS A 277 18.23 -16.53 -8.31
CA HIS A 277 18.83 -17.83 -8.66
C HIS A 277 17.82 -18.97 -8.61
N THR A 278 16.87 -18.91 -7.70
CA THR A 278 15.90 -20.00 -7.47
C THR A 278 14.52 -19.71 -8.04
N GLY A 279 14.22 -18.44 -8.36
CA GLY A 279 12.88 -18.00 -8.73
C GLY A 279 11.85 -18.06 -7.59
N LYS A 280 12.28 -18.35 -6.35
CA LYS A 280 11.37 -18.50 -5.21
C LYS A 280 11.02 -17.14 -4.59
N PRO A 281 9.77 -16.93 -4.19
CA PRO A 281 9.36 -15.73 -3.47
C PRO A 281 9.81 -15.77 -2.01
N PHE A 282 10.36 -14.65 -1.53
CA PHE A 282 10.65 -14.38 -0.13
C PHE A 282 9.84 -13.17 0.32
N VAL A 283 9.12 -13.27 1.44
CA VAL A 283 8.40 -12.14 2.00
C VAL A 283 9.39 -11.15 2.62
N LEU A 284 9.39 -9.94 2.10
CA LEU A 284 10.14 -8.80 2.64
C LEU A 284 9.39 -8.15 3.80
N GLU A 285 8.07 -8.01 3.66
CA GLU A 285 7.16 -7.46 4.65
C GLU A 285 5.71 -7.85 4.34
N PHE A 286 4.88 -7.88 5.36
CA PHE A 286 3.42 -7.82 5.23
C PHE A 286 2.93 -6.40 5.49
N ASN A 287 1.85 -6.00 4.82
CA ASN A 287 1.11 -4.78 5.10
C ASN A 287 -0.38 -5.13 5.32
N ALA A 288 -0.99 -4.46 6.27
CA ALA A 288 -2.36 -4.73 6.74
C ALA A 288 -3.43 -3.95 5.96
N ARG A 289 -3.10 -3.53 4.74
CA ARG A 289 -3.91 -2.66 3.86
C ARG A 289 -3.46 -2.81 2.42
N MET A 290 -4.21 -2.18 1.48
CA MET A 290 -3.78 -2.10 0.08
C MET A 290 -2.47 -1.32 -0.07
N GLY A 291 -1.70 -1.63 -1.12
CA GLY A 291 -0.56 -0.84 -1.54
C GLY A 291 -0.95 0.52 -2.10
N ASP A 292 -0.03 1.46 -2.09
CA ASP A 292 -0.14 2.77 -2.72
C ASP A 292 1.22 3.15 -3.31
N PRO A 293 1.41 2.99 -4.67
CA PRO A 293 0.38 3.16 -5.69
C PRO A 293 -0.16 1.87 -6.36
N GLU A 294 -0.11 0.70 -5.76
CA GLU A 294 -0.56 -0.55 -6.39
C GLU A 294 -2.09 -0.66 -6.48
N CYS A 295 -2.82 -0.04 -5.54
CA CYS A 295 -4.27 -0.04 -5.53
C CYS A 295 -4.86 0.56 -6.82
N GLN A 296 -4.30 1.65 -7.32
CA GLN A 296 -4.81 2.39 -8.47
C GLN A 296 -4.90 1.52 -9.74
N PRO A 297 -3.83 0.87 -10.21
CA PRO A 297 -3.92 0.02 -11.41
C PRO A 297 -4.79 -1.23 -11.20
N LEU A 298 -4.81 -1.79 -9.99
CA LEU A 298 -5.67 -2.94 -9.67
C LEU A 298 -7.16 -2.55 -9.77
N MET A 299 -7.56 -1.43 -9.17
CA MET A 299 -8.95 -0.97 -9.21
C MET A 299 -9.41 -0.63 -10.63
N MET A 300 -8.54 -0.08 -11.47
CA MET A 300 -8.85 0.19 -12.88
C MET A 300 -9.08 -1.09 -13.71
N ARG A 301 -8.38 -2.18 -13.35
CA ARG A 301 -8.51 -3.48 -14.05
C ARG A 301 -9.63 -4.36 -13.50
N MET A 302 -9.99 -4.23 -12.23
CA MET A 302 -11.00 -5.08 -11.60
C MET A 302 -12.39 -4.88 -12.26
N GLN A 303 -12.97 -5.96 -12.81
CA GLN A 303 -14.35 -5.97 -13.32
C GLN A 303 -15.34 -6.25 -12.21
N SER A 304 -15.04 -7.23 -11.36
CA SER A 304 -15.89 -7.59 -10.22
C SER A 304 -16.19 -6.39 -9.32
N ASP A 305 -17.31 -6.44 -8.67
CA ASP A 305 -17.74 -5.45 -7.69
C ASP A 305 -16.95 -5.63 -6.37
N LEU A 306 -16.03 -4.72 -6.09
CA LEU A 306 -15.19 -4.77 -4.90
C LEU A 306 -16.00 -4.78 -3.60
N PHE A 307 -17.10 -4.02 -3.54
CA PHE A 307 -17.90 -3.91 -2.32
C PHE A 307 -18.53 -5.23 -1.92
N GLN A 308 -18.96 -6.05 -2.88
CA GLN A 308 -19.47 -7.40 -2.60
C GLN A 308 -18.43 -8.29 -1.92
N TYR A 309 -17.16 -8.25 -2.37
CA TYR A 309 -16.07 -9.00 -1.71
C TYR A 309 -15.75 -8.46 -0.32
N ILE A 310 -15.80 -7.15 -0.11
CA ILE A 310 -15.61 -6.52 1.20
C ILE A 310 -16.71 -6.97 2.18
N VAL A 311 -17.97 -6.97 1.74
CA VAL A 311 -19.10 -7.44 2.55
C VAL A 311 -19.00 -8.93 2.83
N ALA A 312 -18.70 -9.75 1.82
CA ALA A 312 -18.48 -11.19 1.99
C ALA A 312 -17.34 -11.47 2.98
N ALA A 313 -16.25 -10.70 2.93
CA ALA A 313 -15.15 -10.83 3.88
C ALA A 313 -15.61 -10.51 5.32
N LYS A 314 -16.38 -9.44 5.53
CA LYS A 314 -16.92 -9.11 6.85
C LYS A 314 -17.91 -10.17 7.37
N GLN A 315 -18.62 -10.84 6.47
CA GLN A 315 -19.57 -11.93 6.77
C GLN A 315 -18.91 -13.32 6.84
N GLN A 316 -17.59 -13.42 6.65
CA GLN A 316 -16.83 -14.67 6.62
C GLN A 316 -17.36 -15.68 5.60
N SER A 317 -17.70 -15.19 4.40
CA SER A 317 -18.31 -15.95 3.31
C SER A 317 -17.57 -15.83 1.98
N LEU A 318 -16.28 -15.49 2.00
CA LEU A 318 -15.46 -15.39 0.80
C LEU A 318 -15.33 -16.71 0.03
N ASP A 319 -15.46 -17.85 0.71
CA ASP A 319 -15.45 -19.19 0.10
C ASP A 319 -16.63 -19.44 -0.85
N SER A 320 -17.72 -18.68 -0.71
CA SER A 320 -18.89 -18.72 -1.59
C SER A 320 -18.77 -17.77 -2.79
N MET A 321 -17.78 -16.89 -2.80
CA MET A 321 -17.58 -15.92 -3.87
C MET A 321 -16.88 -16.55 -5.07
N HIS A 322 -17.26 -16.12 -6.27
CA HIS A 322 -16.49 -16.45 -7.47
C HIS A 322 -15.12 -15.81 -7.44
N PRO A 323 -14.12 -16.33 -8.17
CA PRO A 323 -12.86 -15.64 -8.39
C PRO A 323 -13.09 -14.23 -8.96
N ILE A 324 -12.21 -13.28 -8.59
CA ILE A 324 -12.30 -11.92 -9.12
C ILE A 324 -12.07 -11.93 -10.64
N GLU A 325 -12.96 -11.28 -11.35
CA GLU A 325 -12.85 -11.06 -12.80
C GLU A 325 -12.01 -9.81 -13.08
N TRP A 326 -11.09 -9.94 -14.01
CA TRP A 326 -10.17 -8.88 -14.41
C TRP A 326 -10.36 -8.53 -15.89
N LYS A 327 -10.30 -7.25 -16.22
CA LYS A 327 -10.15 -6.81 -17.62
C LYS A 327 -8.84 -7.42 -18.17
N LYS A 328 -8.92 -8.01 -19.36
CA LYS A 328 -7.75 -8.53 -20.10
C LYS A 328 -6.95 -7.36 -20.70
N LYS A 329 -6.51 -6.45 -19.84
CA LYS A 329 -5.76 -5.24 -20.16
C LYS A 329 -4.65 -5.06 -19.15
N SER A 330 -3.59 -4.34 -19.53
CA SER A 330 -2.56 -3.87 -18.61
C SER A 330 -2.92 -2.50 -18.05
N SER A 331 -2.46 -2.19 -16.85
CA SER A 331 -2.64 -0.88 -16.21
C SER A 331 -1.31 -0.36 -15.69
N VAL A 332 -1.11 0.94 -15.78
CA VAL A 332 0.05 1.66 -15.28
C VAL A 332 -0.41 2.86 -14.48
N CYS A 333 0.21 3.08 -13.31
CA CYS A 333 0.05 4.29 -12.51
C CYS A 333 1.38 5.03 -12.44
N VAL A 334 1.41 6.29 -12.84
CA VAL A 334 2.57 7.18 -12.70
C VAL A 334 2.28 8.19 -11.59
N ILE A 335 3.13 8.21 -10.56
CA ILE A 335 2.99 9.15 -9.45
C ILE A 335 3.71 10.46 -9.78
N MET A 336 2.97 11.56 -9.69
CA MET A 336 3.49 12.92 -9.76
C MET A 336 3.66 13.46 -8.34
N THR A 337 4.86 13.95 -8.03
CA THR A 337 5.23 14.43 -6.68
C THR A 337 5.59 15.90 -6.70
N SER A 338 5.52 16.55 -5.54
CA SER A 338 6.15 17.85 -5.32
C SER A 338 7.66 17.71 -5.43
N LYS A 339 8.33 18.69 -6.06
CA LYS A 339 9.79 18.70 -6.23
C LYS A 339 10.48 18.69 -4.87
N GLY A 340 11.48 17.80 -4.72
CA GLY A 340 12.20 17.58 -3.47
C GLY A 340 11.68 16.39 -2.64
N TYR A 341 10.51 15.82 -2.97
CA TYR A 341 10.04 14.58 -2.35
C TYR A 341 11.08 13.43 -2.54
N PRO A 342 11.35 12.56 -1.54
CA PRO A 342 10.66 12.37 -0.26
C PRO A 342 11.16 13.26 0.90
N ASP A 343 12.12 14.15 0.64
CA ASP A 343 12.69 15.05 1.65
C ASP A 343 11.84 16.33 1.82
N LYS A 344 12.45 17.50 1.79
CA LYS A 344 11.76 18.78 1.92
C LYS A 344 11.14 19.20 0.59
N PHE A 345 9.88 19.56 0.60
CA PHE A 345 9.14 20.06 -0.55
C PHE A 345 8.19 21.17 -0.14
N GLU A 346 7.83 22.00 -1.11
CA GLU A 346 6.82 23.06 -0.97
C GLU A 346 5.47 22.58 -1.50
N THR A 347 4.39 23.20 -1.01
CA THR A 347 3.00 22.93 -1.41
C THR A 347 2.23 24.24 -1.62
N GLY A 348 0.97 24.12 -2.07
CA GLY A 348 0.10 25.29 -2.32
C GLY A 348 0.10 25.77 -3.75
N TYR A 349 0.81 25.11 -4.67
CA TYR A 349 0.82 25.44 -6.10
C TYR A 349 -0.47 24.98 -6.76
N THR A 350 -1.08 25.88 -7.56
CA THR A 350 -2.28 25.55 -8.35
C THR A 350 -1.96 24.48 -9.40
N ILE A 351 -2.75 23.41 -9.41
CA ILE A 351 -2.62 22.30 -10.35
C ILE A 351 -3.46 22.63 -11.59
N ARG A 352 -2.87 22.44 -12.78
CA ARG A 352 -3.50 22.65 -14.08
C ARG A 352 -3.43 21.38 -14.93
N GLY A 353 -4.25 21.32 -15.99
CA GLY A 353 -4.24 20.20 -16.95
C GLY A 353 -5.00 18.96 -16.51
N ILE A 354 -5.74 19.01 -15.38
CA ILE A 354 -6.68 17.97 -14.99
C ILE A 354 -8.01 18.23 -15.68
N SER A 355 -8.57 17.23 -16.34
CA SER A 355 -9.89 17.25 -16.98
C SER A 355 -10.92 16.55 -16.11
N ASN A 356 -12.15 17.02 -16.14
CA ASN A 356 -13.29 16.31 -15.51
C ASN A 356 -13.86 15.20 -16.41
N ASN A 357 -13.47 15.15 -17.69
CA ASN A 357 -13.93 14.20 -18.69
C ASN A 357 -12.76 13.37 -19.21
N TYR A 358 -12.30 12.39 -18.43
CA TYR A 358 -11.31 11.43 -18.89
C TYR A 358 -11.94 10.35 -19.76
N HIS A 359 -11.12 9.80 -20.67
CA HIS A 359 -11.44 8.56 -21.34
C HIS A 359 -11.66 7.45 -20.28
N PRO A 360 -12.60 6.49 -20.47
CA PRO A 360 -12.83 5.40 -19.51
C PRO A 360 -11.58 4.59 -19.14
N ASP A 361 -10.55 4.62 -19.98
CA ASP A 361 -9.26 3.95 -19.77
C ASP A 361 -8.22 4.82 -19.06
N LEU A 362 -8.58 6.01 -18.55
CA LEU A 362 -7.68 6.94 -17.87
C LEU A 362 -8.36 7.54 -16.64
N MET A 363 -7.65 7.57 -15.52
CA MET A 363 -8.08 8.21 -14.28
C MET A 363 -6.91 8.93 -13.61
N VAL A 364 -7.15 10.10 -13.04
CA VAL A 364 -6.19 10.80 -12.19
C VAL A 364 -6.66 10.68 -10.75
N PHE A 365 -6.01 9.81 -9.99
CA PHE A 365 -6.27 9.67 -8.56
C PHE A 365 -5.50 10.72 -7.78
N HIS A 366 -6.19 11.42 -6.89
CA HIS A 366 -5.61 12.45 -6.06
C HIS A 366 -5.05 11.86 -4.77
N SER A 367 -3.92 12.42 -4.32
CA SER A 367 -3.30 12.15 -3.01
C SER A 367 -3.14 13.47 -2.26
N GLY A 368 -1.95 14.03 -2.23
CA GLY A 368 -1.65 15.30 -1.59
C GLY A 368 -2.21 16.50 -2.35
N THR A 369 -3.51 16.61 -2.45
CA THR A 369 -4.23 17.74 -3.07
C THR A 369 -5.30 18.28 -2.14
N LYS A 370 -5.68 19.55 -2.30
CA LYS A 370 -6.82 20.17 -1.62
C LYS A 370 -7.38 21.33 -2.45
N LEU A 371 -8.60 21.75 -2.16
CA LEU A 371 -9.13 23.01 -2.65
C LEU A 371 -8.67 24.15 -1.72
N ASN A 372 -8.20 25.26 -2.31
CA ASN A 372 -7.88 26.48 -1.57
C ASN A 372 -9.14 27.30 -1.30
N LYS A 373 -8.99 28.48 -0.66
CA LYS A 373 -10.11 29.38 -0.36
C LYS A 373 -10.82 29.91 -1.62
N SER A 374 -10.15 29.92 -2.76
CA SER A 374 -10.69 30.33 -4.07
C SER A 374 -11.26 29.16 -4.86
N HIS A 375 -11.37 27.98 -4.25
CA HIS A 375 -11.77 26.72 -4.90
C HIS A 375 -10.84 26.22 -6.01
N ASP A 376 -9.58 26.74 -6.07
CA ASP A 376 -8.59 26.16 -6.97
C ASP A 376 -8.02 24.89 -6.36
N LEU A 377 -7.77 23.89 -7.21
CA LEU A 377 -7.07 22.69 -6.81
C LEU A 377 -5.57 22.98 -6.63
N VAL A 378 -5.03 22.68 -5.46
CA VAL A 378 -3.62 22.97 -5.14
C VAL A 378 -2.91 21.74 -4.56
N THR A 379 -1.58 21.72 -4.69
CA THR A 379 -0.73 20.71 -4.05
C THR A 379 -0.78 20.84 -2.51
N ALA A 380 -0.81 19.71 -1.81
CA ALA A 380 -0.92 19.66 -0.34
C ALA A 380 -0.07 18.55 0.30
N GLY A 381 0.76 17.85 -0.49
CA GLY A 381 1.58 16.75 -0.01
C GLY A 381 2.75 16.43 -0.93
N GLY A 382 3.55 15.43 -0.55
CA GLY A 382 4.71 14.97 -1.31
C GLY A 382 4.28 14.23 -2.58
N ARG A 383 3.55 13.11 -2.47
CA ARG A 383 2.85 12.49 -3.60
C ARG A 383 1.56 13.27 -3.83
N VAL A 384 1.35 13.78 -5.03
CA VAL A 384 0.25 14.70 -5.36
C VAL A 384 -0.84 14.00 -6.15
N LEU A 385 -0.48 13.34 -7.24
CA LEU A 385 -1.41 12.67 -8.16
C LEU A 385 -0.86 11.31 -8.58
N GLY A 386 -1.77 10.35 -8.84
CA GLY A 386 -1.51 9.09 -9.52
C GLY A 386 -2.24 9.04 -10.87
N VAL A 387 -1.53 9.29 -11.95
CA VAL A 387 -2.09 9.20 -13.31
C VAL A 387 -2.12 7.75 -13.71
N THR A 388 -3.32 7.18 -13.80
CA THR A 388 -3.53 5.74 -14.00
C THR A 388 -4.29 5.49 -15.28
N SER A 389 -3.75 4.61 -16.11
CA SER A 389 -4.37 4.23 -17.39
C SER A 389 -4.46 2.73 -17.56
N ILE A 390 -5.31 2.28 -18.47
CA ILE A 390 -5.37 0.90 -18.97
C ILE A 390 -5.21 0.88 -20.49
N GLY A 391 -4.56 -0.18 -20.98
CA GLY A 391 -4.34 -0.43 -22.41
C GLY A 391 -4.42 -1.91 -22.73
N ASN A 392 -4.62 -2.28 -23.99
CA ASN A 392 -4.60 -3.67 -24.43
C ASN A 392 -3.20 -4.29 -24.25
N THR A 393 -2.19 -3.45 -24.26
CA THR A 393 -0.80 -3.78 -23.96
C THR A 393 -0.26 -2.85 -22.88
N ILE A 394 0.83 -3.24 -22.23
CA ILE A 394 1.52 -2.39 -21.26
C ILE A 394 2.04 -1.10 -21.93
N ASN A 395 2.51 -1.18 -23.18
CA ASN A 395 2.98 -0.03 -23.93
C ASN A 395 1.86 1.01 -24.14
N GLU A 396 0.69 0.56 -24.58
CA GLU A 396 -0.49 1.42 -24.75
C GLU A 396 -0.89 2.10 -23.42
N ALA A 397 -0.84 1.36 -22.31
CA ALA A 397 -1.11 1.94 -20.99
C ALA A 397 -0.05 2.98 -20.60
N VAL A 398 1.24 2.69 -20.81
CA VAL A 398 2.34 3.63 -20.57
C VAL A 398 2.17 4.91 -21.36
N GLU A 399 1.95 4.83 -22.69
CA GLU A 399 1.75 5.97 -23.55
C GLU A 399 0.59 6.86 -23.09
N LYS A 400 -0.57 6.27 -22.81
CA LYS A 400 -1.75 7.01 -22.29
C LYS A 400 -1.48 7.71 -20.97
N ALA A 401 -0.78 7.05 -20.03
CA ALA A 401 -0.46 7.63 -18.74
C ALA A 401 0.46 8.85 -18.91
N TYR A 402 1.56 8.71 -19.67
CA TYR A 402 2.51 9.81 -19.88
C TYR A 402 1.95 10.94 -20.71
N ASP A 403 1.09 10.67 -21.70
CA ASP A 403 0.37 11.72 -22.46
C ASP A 403 -0.44 12.63 -21.52
N GLN A 404 -1.01 12.09 -20.46
CA GLN A 404 -1.72 12.88 -19.47
C GLN A 404 -0.76 13.53 -18.45
N VAL A 405 0.27 12.83 -17.99
CA VAL A 405 1.29 13.36 -17.08
C VAL A 405 1.90 14.64 -17.63
N TYR A 406 2.25 14.67 -18.92
CA TYR A 406 2.84 15.85 -19.55
C TYR A 406 1.88 17.04 -19.74
N LYS A 407 0.57 16.83 -19.65
CA LYS A 407 -0.44 17.90 -19.68
C LYS A 407 -0.66 18.54 -18.30
N ILE A 408 -0.34 17.79 -17.22
CA ILE A 408 -0.53 18.26 -15.84
C ILE A 408 0.70 19.04 -15.39
N SER A 409 0.47 20.19 -14.76
CA SER A 409 1.56 21.04 -14.25
C SER A 409 1.15 21.82 -13.02
N TRP A 410 2.14 22.19 -12.18
CA TRP A 410 2.00 23.14 -11.09
C TRP A 410 3.33 23.84 -10.79
N GLY A 411 3.25 25.14 -10.50
CA GLY A 411 4.43 26.00 -10.35
C GLY A 411 5.32 26.00 -11.60
N GLU A 412 6.37 26.76 -11.58
CA GLU A 412 7.43 26.66 -12.59
C GLU A 412 8.38 25.52 -12.19
N ASP A 413 8.27 24.37 -12.87
CA ASP A 413 9.13 23.20 -12.60
C ASP A 413 9.08 22.67 -11.14
N GLN A 414 7.87 22.74 -10.50
CA GLN A 414 7.66 22.26 -9.13
C GLN A 414 7.10 20.83 -9.04
N GLN A 415 6.98 20.14 -10.18
CA GLN A 415 6.60 18.75 -10.27
C GLN A 415 7.80 17.84 -10.54
N GLN A 416 7.69 16.60 -10.05
CA GLN A 416 8.66 15.53 -10.29
C GLN A 416 7.92 14.22 -10.50
N PHE A 417 8.37 13.42 -11.45
CA PHE A 417 7.86 12.06 -11.71
C PHE A 417 8.95 11.25 -12.41
N ARG A 418 8.86 9.93 -12.34
CA ARG A 418 9.74 9.02 -13.10
C ARG A 418 9.24 8.89 -14.52
N LYS A 419 10.19 8.71 -15.46
CA LYS A 419 9.93 8.56 -16.91
C LYS A 419 10.02 7.11 -17.37
N ASP A 420 10.30 6.19 -16.45
CA ASP A 420 10.59 4.78 -16.74
C ASP A 420 9.59 3.81 -16.09
N ILE A 421 8.42 4.30 -15.61
CA ILE A 421 7.37 3.45 -15.06
C ILE A 421 6.80 2.56 -16.17
N GLY A 422 6.75 1.24 -15.91
CA GLY A 422 6.34 0.24 -16.89
C GLY A 422 7.47 -0.27 -17.80
N LYS A 423 8.63 0.39 -17.83
CA LYS A 423 9.74 -0.01 -18.72
C LYS A 423 10.21 -1.44 -18.48
N LYS A 424 10.31 -1.89 -17.24
CA LYS A 424 10.70 -3.27 -16.92
C LYS A 424 9.78 -4.32 -17.57
N ALA A 425 8.49 -4.03 -17.66
CA ALA A 425 7.54 -4.94 -18.32
C ALA A 425 7.62 -4.90 -19.87
N LEU A 426 8.24 -3.88 -20.44
CA LEU A 426 8.47 -3.75 -21.90
C LEU A 426 9.76 -4.45 -22.36
N GLU A 427 10.70 -4.66 -21.44
CA GLU A 427 12.00 -5.30 -21.70
C GLU A 427 11.96 -6.82 -21.57
N MET A 428 10.83 -7.38 -21.14
CA MET A 428 10.57 -8.81 -21.04
C MET A 428 9.85 -9.36 -22.28
#